data_0751838976a7ff6ce0b54540124e1a0f
#
_entry.id   0751838976a7ff6ce0b54540124e1a0f
#
_cell.length_a   1.000
_cell.length_b   1.000
_cell.length_c   1.000
_cell.angle_alpha   90.00
_cell.angle_beta   90.00
_cell.angle_gamma   90.00
#
_symmetry.space_group_name_H-M   'P 1'
#
loop_
_entity.id
_entity.type
_entity.pdbx_description
1 polymer ?
#
loop_
_entity_poly.entity_id
_entity_poly.type
_entity_poly.pdbx_seq_one_letter_code
_entity_poly.pdbx_strand_id
1 'polypeptide(L)'
;TDPRSGLPAGRLIEEQLRRIIREKDWALLDVRVNNFEAFKDVYGFVAGDDVVRFAAMMIGEVVDELGTTNDFIGHAGGDNFIIITTNEAAPNIRQRLKERFANEVQSHYNFIDRQQGFIQAPKAESGVEKVGFMYFSAGLVSPSLQSFADIREITELAAEARRQDTAATSAA
;
A
#
# COMPACT_ATOMS: atom_id res chain seq x y z
N THR A 1 -0.13 -17.44 -2.74
CA THR A 1 -1.26 -16.64 -2.21
C THR A 1 -1.05 -16.35 -0.72
N ASP A 2 -1.19 -15.12 -0.33
CA ASP A 2 -1.08 -14.73 1.07
C ASP A 2 -2.35 -15.13 1.83
N PRO A 3 -2.24 -15.88 2.93
CA PRO A 3 -3.43 -16.37 3.64
C PRO A 3 -4.27 -15.27 4.29
N ARG A 4 -3.70 -14.09 4.56
CA ARG A 4 -4.44 -12.97 5.17
C ARG A 4 -5.29 -12.23 4.17
N SER A 5 -4.78 -12.03 2.95
CA SER A 5 -5.45 -11.22 1.93
C SER A 5 -6.10 -12.04 0.81
N GLY A 6 -5.67 -13.29 0.62
CA GLY A 6 -6.08 -14.11 -0.51
C GLY A 6 -5.45 -13.69 -1.83
N LEU A 7 -4.53 -12.73 -1.82
CA LEU A 7 -3.92 -12.20 -3.03
C LEU A 7 -2.65 -12.98 -3.42
N PRO A 8 -2.29 -12.98 -4.72
CA PRO A 8 -1.01 -13.52 -5.17
C PRO A 8 0.17 -12.91 -4.42
N ALA A 9 1.17 -13.71 -4.13
CA ALA A 9 2.34 -13.28 -3.37
C ALA A 9 3.62 -13.74 -4.06
N GLY A 10 4.75 -13.27 -3.59
CA GLY A 10 6.11 -13.71 -3.93
C GLY A 10 6.33 -14.01 -5.41
N ARG A 11 6.35 -15.31 -5.72
CA ARG A 11 6.68 -15.78 -7.07
C ARG A 11 5.71 -15.30 -8.14
N LEU A 12 4.43 -15.19 -7.83
CA LEU A 12 3.43 -14.71 -8.80
C LEU A 12 3.66 -13.24 -9.14
N ILE A 13 4.04 -12.44 -8.17
CA ILE A 13 4.42 -11.04 -8.41
C ILE A 13 5.63 -10.99 -9.35
N GLU A 14 6.64 -11.79 -9.05
CA GLU A 14 7.85 -11.83 -9.88
C GLU A 14 7.57 -12.24 -11.32
N GLU A 15 6.70 -13.23 -11.52
CA GLU A 15 6.27 -13.65 -12.86
C GLU A 15 5.60 -12.50 -13.62
N GLN A 16 4.75 -11.73 -12.94
CA GLN A 16 4.11 -10.57 -13.55
C GLN A 16 5.11 -9.49 -13.95
N LEU A 17 6.10 -9.23 -13.10
CA LEU A 17 7.15 -8.26 -13.39
C LEU A 17 7.95 -8.67 -14.63
N ARG A 18 8.27 -9.94 -14.76
CA ARG A 18 8.99 -10.46 -15.95
C ARG A 18 8.18 -10.29 -17.21
N ARG A 19 6.86 -10.41 -17.12
CA ARG A 19 5.96 -10.20 -18.26
C ARG A 19 5.91 -8.74 -18.67
N ILE A 20 5.67 -7.83 -17.72
CA ILE A 20 5.42 -6.42 -18.05
C ILE A 20 6.67 -5.66 -18.47
N ILE A 21 7.86 -6.08 -18.02
CA ILE A 21 9.09 -5.33 -18.33
C ILE A 21 9.31 -5.21 -19.85
N ARG A 22 8.73 -6.12 -20.63
CA ARG A 22 8.82 -6.12 -22.09
C ARG A 22 7.70 -5.32 -22.76
N GLU A 23 6.74 -4.85 -22.00
CA GLU A 23 5.59 -4.11 -22.49
C GLU A 23 5.77 -2.61 -22.24
N LYS A 24 4.91 -1.80 -22.85
CA LYS A 24 5.02 -0.33 -22.77
C LYS A 24 3.89 0.34 -22.01
N ASP A 25 2.67 -0.17 -22.11
CA ASP A 25 1.52 0.45 -21.43
C ASP A 25 1.23 -0.22 -20.11
N TRP A 26 2.06 0.09 -19.15
CA TRP A 26 1.79 -0.34 -17.77
C TRP A 26 2.30 0.69 -16.77
N ALA A 27 1.70 0.68 -15.63
CA ALA A 27 2.19 1.39 -14.46
C ALA A 27 2.09 0.46 -13.27
N LEU A 28 3.05 0.58 -12.36
CA LEU A 28 3.07 -0.20 -11.13
C LEU A 28 2.95 0.76 -9.96
N LEU A 29 2.04 0.43 -9.06
CA LEU A 29 1.89 1.13 -7.78
C LEU A 29 2.41 0.23 -6.67
N ASP A 30 3.34 0.76 -5.88
CA ASP A 30 3.81 0.15 -4.64
C ASP A 30 3.07 0.84 -3.51
N VAL A 31 2.17 0.12 -2.83
CA VAL A 31 1.28 0.68 -1.80
C VAL A 31 1.65 0.09 -0.45
N ARG A 32 1.79 0.95 0.54
CA ARG A 32 2.07 0.51 1.92
C ARG A 32 1.16 1.19 2.91
N VAL A 33 0.79 0.44 3.96
CA VAL A 33 0.07 0.98 5.12
C VAL A 33 1.08 1.53 6.11
N ASN A 34 1.19 2.84 6.19
CA ASN A 34 2.09 3.48 7.14
C ASN A 34 1.49 3.47 8.54
N ASN A 35 2.34 3.51 9.56
CA ASN A 35 1.96 3.43 10.97
C ASN A 35 1.31 2.09 11.36
N PHE A 36 1.50 1.07 10.53
CA PHE A 36 0.91 -0.25 10.74
C PHE A 36 1.53 -0.98 11.94
N GLU A 37 2.85 -0.93 12.08
CA GLU A 37 3.53 -1.59 13.21
C GLU A 37 3.10 -1.00 14.54
N ALA A 38 3.01 0.34 14.63
CA ALA A 38 2.52 1.02 15.82
C ALA A 38 1.08 0.61 16.15
N PHE A 39 0.23 0.49 15.13
CA PHE A 39 -1.14 0.01 15.32
C PHE A 39 -1.16 -1.40 15.89
N LYS A 40 -0.37 -2.32 15.35
CA LYS A 40 -0.30 -3.70 15.85
C LYS A 40 0.23 -3.78 17.28
N ASP A 41 1.20 -2.94 17.61
CA ASP A 41 1.76 -2.90 18.96
C ASP A 41 0.70 -2.54 20.01
N VAL A 42 -0.26 -1.71 19.65
CA VAL A 42 -1.33 -1.26 20.54
C VAL A 42 -2.56 -2.16 20.50
N TYR A 43 -3.00 -2.52 19.28
CA TYR A 43 -4.27 -3.25 19.07
C TYR A 43 -4.10 -4.76 18.91
N GLY A 44 -2.87 -5.23 18.71
CA GLY A 44 -2.56 -6.63 18.56
C GLY A 44 -2.56 -7.13 17.11
N PHE A 45 -2.01 -8.35 16.94
CA PHE A 45 -1.81 -8.86 15.58
C PHE A 45 -3.10 -9.30 14.90
N VAL A 46 -4.13 -9.69 15.66
CA VAL A 46 -5.44 -10.03 15.07
C VAL A 46 -6.07 -8.81 14.43
N ALA A 47 -6.04 -7.67 15.12
CA ALA A 47 -6.50 -6.41 14.57
C ALA A 47 -5.65 -5.99 13.35
N GLY A 48 -4.35 -6.26 13.39
CA GLY A 48 -3.47 -6.03 12.24
C GLY A 48 -3.87 -6.87 11.03
N ASP A 49 -4.20 -8.15 11.23
CA ASP A 49 -4.67 -9.00 10.14
C ASP A 49 -5.99 -8.51 9.55
N ASP A 50 -6.87 -7.97 10.39
CA ASP A 50 -8.12 -7.35 9.92
C ASP A 50 -7.85 -6.14 9.03
N VAL A 51 -6.86 -5.32 9.37
CA VAL A 51 -6.44 -4.18 8.54
C VAL A 51 -5.90 -4.66 7.20
N VAL A 52 -5.09 -5.73 7.19
CA VAL A 52 -4.56 -6.30 5.94
C VAL A 52 -5.71 -6.76 5.04
N ARG A 53 -6.69 -7.47 5.58
CA ARG A 53 -7.87 -7.90 4.82
C ARG A 53 -8.67 -6.71 4.31
N PHE A 54 -8.86 -5.71 5.14
CA PHE A 54 -9.55 -4.48 4.77
C PHE A 54 -8.84 -3.75 3.63
N ALA A 55 -7.51 -3.61 3.72
CA ALA A 55 -6.71 -2.98 2.67
C ALA A 55 -6.81 -3.76 1.35
N ALA A 56 -6.69 -5.09 1.40
CA ALA A 56 -6.79 -5.94 0.22
C ALA A 56 -8.17 -5.82 -0.45
N MET A 57 -9.23 -5.81 0.34
CA MET A 57 -10.60 -5.64 -0.16
C MET A 57 -10.77 -4.29 -0.84
N MET A 58 -10.31 -3.23 -0.22
CA MET A 58 -10.40 -1.87 -0.76
C MET A 58 -9.63 -1.75 -2.07
N ILE A 59 -8.42 -2.30 -2.14
CA ILE A 59 -7.62 -2.30 -3.36
C ILE A 59 -8.36 -3.01 -4.47
N GLY A 60 -8.94 -4.18 -4.18
CA GLY A 60 -9.73 -4.93 -5.16
C GLY A 60 -10.91 -4.12 -5.70
N GLU A 61 -11.64 -3.45 -4.81
CA GLU A 61 -12.79 -2.63 -5.21
C GLU A 61 -12.40 -1.44 -6.07
N VAL A 62 -11.34 -0.74 -5.69
CA VAL A 62 -10.88 0.44 -6.44
C VAL A 62 -10.34 0.04 -7.81
N VAL A 63 -9.59 -1.05 -7.88
CA VAL A 63 -9.08 -1.56 -9.16
C VAL A 63 -10.23 -2.03 -10.07
N ASP A 64 -11.22 -2.70 -9.51
CA ASP A 64 -12.41 -3.10 -10.28
C ASP A 64 -13.15 -1.89 -10.84
N GLU A 65 -13.24 -0.82 -10.06
CA GLU A 65 -13.97 0.40 -10.46
C GLU A 65 -13.21 1.23 -11.49
N LEU A 66 -11.91 1.44 -11.28
CA LEU A 66 -11.11 2.42 -12.02
C LEU A 66 -10.08 1.81 -12.96
N GLY A 67 -9.77 0.54 -12.79
CA GLY A 67 -8.75 -0.15 -13.58
C GLY A 67 -9.33 -0.86 -14.80
N THR A 68 -8.62 -1.91 -15.21
CA THR A 68 -8.98 -2.74 -16.37
C THR A 68 -9.10 -4.20 -15.96
N THR A 69 -9.64 -5.02 -16.85
CA THR A 69 -9.81 -6.46 -16.59
C THR A 69 -8.47 -7.21 -16.57
N ASN A 70 -7.40 -6.61 -17.06
CA ASN A 70 -6.08 -7.24 -17.14
C ASN A 70 -5.14 -6.83 -16.02
N ASP A 71 -5.64 -6.08 -15.05
CA ASP A 71 -4.83 -5.59 -13.93
C ASP A 71 -4.44 -6.72 -12.99
N PHE A 72 -3.32 -6.52 -12.31
CA PHE A 72 -2.81 -7.48 -11.33
C PHE A 72 -2.71 -6.81 -9.97
N ILE A 73 -3.10 -7.54 -8.93
CA ILE A 73 -2.94 -7.12 -7.53
C ILE A 73 -2.17 -8.20 -6.81
N GLY A 74 -1.07 -7.82 -6.15
CA GLY A 74 -0.25 -8.73 -5.38
C GLY A 74 -0.02 -8.23 -3.97
N HIS A 75 0.20 -9.17 -3.04
CA HIS A 75 0.55 -8.88 -1.65
C HIS A 75 2.04 -9.16 -1.48
N ALA A 76 2.84 -8.10 -1.43
CA ALA A 76 4.31 -8.21 -1.41
C ALA A 76 4.85 -8.65 -0.04
N GLY A 77 4.01 -8.59 1.00
CA GLY A 77 4.37 -8.99 2.35
C GLY A 77 3.91 -7.96 3.37
N GLY A 78 3.62 -8.40 4.59
CA GLY A 78 3.20 -7.52 5.68
C GLY A 78 2.09 -6.56 5.27
N ASP A 79 2.43 -5.30 5.19
CA ASP A 79 1.54 -4.18 4.90
C ASP A 79 1.76 -3.59 3.51
N ASN A 80 2.40 -4.34 2.60
CA ASN A 80 2.82 -3.85 1.29
C ASN A 80 2.12 -4.59 0.16
N PHE A 81 1.54 -3.83 -0.78
CA PHE A 81 0.79 -4.34 -1.93
C PHE A 81 1.35 -3.77 -3.23
N ILE A 82 1.20 -4.55 -4.30
CA ILE A 82 1.62 -4.15 -5.65
C ILE A 82 0.39 -4.18 -6.55
N ILE A 83 0.21 -3.11 -7.31
CA ILE A 83 -0.85 -3.03 -8.32
C ILE A 83 -0.19 -2.77 -9.67
N ILE A 84 -0.53 -3.57 -10.67
CA ILE A 84 -0.09 -3.35 -12.05
C ILE A 84 -1.32 -3.06 -12.88
N THR A 85 -1.31 -1.91 -13.54
CA THR A 85 -2.44 -1.42 -14.33
C THR A 85 -1.92 -0.65 -15.55
N THR A 86 -2.79 0.08 -16.25
CA THR A 86 -2.39 0.90 -17.36
C THR A 86 -1.84 2.25 -16.90
N ASN A 87 -1.09 2.93 -17.77
CA ASN A 87 -0.61 4.28 -17.50
C ASN A 87 -1.76 5.24 -17.21
N GLU A 88 -2.88 5.08 -17.93
CA GLU A 88 -4.04 5.96 -17.76
C GLU A 88 -4.73 5.77 -16.42
N ALA A 89 -4.91 4.53 -15.99
CA ALA A 89 -5.67 4.22 -14.77
C ALA A 89 -4.91 4.49 -13.47
N ALA A 90 -3.59 4.36 -13.48
CA ALA A 90 -2.78 4.36 -12.27
C ALA A 90 -2.94 5.61 -11.39
N PRO A 91 -2.90 6.84 -11.92
CA PRO A 91 -3.03 8.03 -11.06
C PRO A 91 -4.37 8.10 -10.33
N ASN A 92 -5.45 7.71 -11.00
CA ASN A 92 -6.78 7.73 -10.40
C ASN A 92 -6.93 6.65 -9.32
N ILE A 93 -6.39 5.47 -9.58
CA ILE A 93 -6.37 4.39 -8.58
C ILE A 93 -5.60 4.85 -7.34
N ARG A 94 -4.42 5.42 -7.54
CA ARG A 94 -3.57 5.93 -6.46
C ARG A 94 -4.32 6.94 -5.59
N GLN A 95 -4.92 7.93 -6.21
CA GLN A 95 -5.64 8.99 -5.51
C GLN A 95 -6.84 8.44 -4.73
N ARG A 96 -7.64 7.59 -5.38
CA ARG A 96 -8.81 7.00 -4.77
C ARG A 96 -8.46 6.13 -3.56
N LEU A 97 -7.40 5.34 -3.66
CA LEU A 97 -6.94 4.51 -2.56
C LEU A 97 -6.55 5.34 -1.35
N LYS A 98 -5.79 6.40 -1.55
CA LYS A 98 -5.35 7.27 -0.47
C LYS A 98 -6.55 7.92 0.22
N GLU A 99 -7.50 8.43 -0.54
CA GLU A 99 -8.70 9.08 -0.01
C GLU A 99 -9.60 8.10 0.75
N ARG A 100 -9.91 6.96 0.14
CA ARG A 100 -10.79 5.98 0.77
C ARG A 100 -10.19 5.42 2.05
N PHE A 101 -8.90 5.10 2.02
CA PHE A 101 -8.25 4.55 3.19
C PHE A 101 -8.26 5.55 4.34
N ALA A 102 -7.94 6.81 4.07
CA ALA A 102 -7.95 7.87 5.07
C ALA A 102 -9.32 8.03 5.73
N ASN A 103 -10.39 7.91 4.93
CA ASN A 103 -11.75 8.04 5.44
C ASN A 103 -12.21 6.81 6.23
N GLU A 104 -11.84 5.61 5.80
CA GLU A 104 -12.43 4.37 6.33
C GLU A 104 -11.58 3.70 7.42
N VAL A 105 -10.27 3.99 7.49
CA VAL A 105 -9.37 3.34 8.45
C VAL A 105 -9.73 3.64 9.90
N GLN A 106 -10.38 4.75 10.16
CA GLN A 106 -10.75 5.16 11.52
C GLN A 106 -11.65 4.15 12.22
N SER A 107 -12.41 3.36 11.47
CA SER A 107 -13.25 2.30 12.04
C SER A 107 -12.45 1.20 12.75
N HIS A 108 -11.15 1.12 12.52
CA HIS A 108 -10.28 0.15 13.18
C HIS A 108 -9.75 0.65 14.53
N TYR A 109 -10.00 1.89 14.88
CA TYR A 109 -9.58 2.49 16.13
C TYR A 109 -10.75 2.61 17.11
N ASN A 110 -10.47 2.54 18.41
CA ASN A 110 -11.50 2.71 19.41
C ASN A 110 -11.96 4.18 19.50
N PHE A 111 -13.03 4.42 20.25
CA PHE A 111 -13.64 5.74 20.36
C PHE A 111 -12.64 6.79 20.89
N ILE A 112 -11.89 6.44 21.94
CA ILE A 112 -10.96 7.38 22.58
C ILE A 112 -9.87 7.80 21.59
N ASP A 113 -9.27 6.84 20.92
CA ASP A 113 -8.21 7.12 19.94
C ASP A 113 -8.72 7.94 18.74
N ARG A 114 -9.95 7.66 18.29
CA ARG A 114 -10.57 8.47 17.22
C ARG A 114 -10.80 9.91 17.67
N GLN A 115 -11.22 10.14 18.92
CA GLN A 115 -11.43 11.48 19.45
C GLN A 115 -10.12 12.25 19.59
N GLN A 116 -9.07 11.58 20.00
CA GLN A 116 -7.73 12.19 20.13
C GLN A 116 -7.09 12.49 18.78
N GLY A 117 -7.29 11.62 17.79
CA GLY A 117 -6.65 11.73 16.48
C GLY A 117 -5.26 11.08 16.41
N PHE A 118 -4.87 10.32 17.44
CA PHE A 118 -3.60 9.62 17.48
C PHE A 118 -3.67 8.47 18.50
N ILE A 119 -2.66 7.59 18.49
CA ILE A 119 -2.48 6.55 19.48
C ILE A 119 -1.18 6.77 20.24
N GLN A 120 -1.11 6.23 21.46
CA GLN A 120 0.13 6.17 22.23
C GLN A 120 0.76 4.80 21.98
N ALA A 121 1.86 4.76 21.24
CA ALA A 121 2.54 3.52 20.89
C ALA A 121 3.83 3.36 21.69
N PRO A 122 4.23 2.11 22.02
CA PRO A 122 5.49 1.89 22.73
C PRO A 122 6.68 2.31 21.87
N LYS A 123 7.68 2.90 22.53
CA LYS A 123 8.93 3.28 21.92
C LYS A 123 10.08 2.72 22.75
N ALA A 124 11.03 2.06 22.09
CA ALA A 124 12.02 1.20 22.74
C ALA A 124 12.78 1.85 23.90
N GLU A 125 13.16 3.11 23.81
CA GLU A 125 14.00 3.76 24.82
C GLU A 125 13.29 4.87 25.60
N SER A 126 12.20 5.41 25.08
CA SER A 126 11.55 6.59 25.66
C SER A 126 10.12 6.36 26.17
N GLY A 127 9.72 5.11 26.28
CA GLY A 127 8.41 4.72 26.81
C GLY A 127 7.32 4.71 25.76
N VAL A 128 6.74 5.86 25.45
CA VAL A 128 5.65 5.96 24.45
C VAL A 128 5.85 7.13 23.52
N GLU A 129 5.24 7.04 22.34
CA GLU A 129 5.20 8.15 21.37
C GLU A 129 3.79 8.28 20.81
N LYS A 130 3.45 9.48 20.38
CA LYS A 130 2.20 9.73 19.67
C LYS A 130 2.38 9.34 18.21
N VAL A 131 1.48 8.51 17.72
CA VAL A 131 1.49 8.07 16.32
C VAL A 131 0.13 8.35 15.72
N GLY A 132 0.09 8.99 14.57
CA GLY A 132 -1.15 9.27 13.86
C GLY A 132 -1.80 7.99 13.31
N PHE A 133 -2.97 8.14 12.72
CA PHE A 133 -3.68 7.01 12.12
C PHE A 133 -2.91 6.44 10.94
N MET A 134 -3.16 5.17 10.67
CA MET A 134 -2.61 4.51 9.49
C MET A 134 -3.07 5.25 8.22
N TYR A 135 -2.21 5.28 7.21
CA TYR A 135 -2.52 5.89 5.93
C TYR A 135 -1.76 5.18 4.82
N PHE A 136 -2.29 5.24 3.60
CA PHE A 136 -1.58 4.70 2.43
C PHE A 136 -0.57 5.71 1.91
N SER A 137 0.62 5.20 1.59
CA SER A 137 1.50 5.86 0.64
C SER A 137 1.63 4.97 -0.58
N ALA A 138 1.80 5.58 -1.75
CA ALA A 138 1.86 4.84 -3.00
C ALA A 138 2.90 5.46 -3.93
N GLY A 139 3.86 4.64 -4.35
CA GLY A 139 4.84 5.02 -5.36
C GLY A 139 4.40 4.53 -6.72
N LEU A 140 4.52 5.37 -7.75
CA LEU A 140 4.15 5.03 -9.12
C LEU A 140 5.38 5.01 -10.00
N VAL A 141 5.59 3.91 -10.72
CA VAL A 141 6.62 3.79 -11.76
C VAL A 141 6.00 3.28 -13.06
N SER A 142 6.61 3.65 -14.18
CA SER A 142 6.08 3.33 -15.51
C SER A 142 7.18 3.51 -16.55
N PRO A 143 7.17 2.73 -17.65
CA PRO A 143 8.12 2.93 -18.74
C PRO A 143 8.04 4.31 -19.38
N SER A 144 6.91 5.02 -19.21
CA SER A 144 6.77 6.38 -19.73
C SER A 144 7.49 7.42 -18.86
N LEU A 145 7.83 7.07 -17.62
CA LEU A 145 8.50 7.96 -16.66
C LEU A 145 10.00 7.67 -16.55
N GLN A 146 10.40 6.40 -16.60
CA GLN A 146 11.79 5.99 -16.48
C GLN A 146 12.06 4.69 -17.23
N SER A 147 13.35 4.33 -17.37
CA SER A 147 13.76 3.06 -17.96
C SER A 147 14.10 2.06 -16.87
N PHE A 148 13.92 0.78 -17.16
CA PHE A 148 14.24 -0.30 -16.22
C PHE A 148 15.18 -1.30 -16.88
N ALA A 149 16.31 -1.58 -16.22
CA ALA A 149 17.28 -2.55 -16.68
C ALA A 149 16.82 -4.00 -16.44
N ASP A 150 16.15 -4.23 -15.30
CA ASP A 150 15.65 -5.54 -14.90
C ASP A 150 14.47 -5.41 -13.92
N ILE A 151 13.90 -6.54 -13.53
CA ILE A 151 12.72 -6.52 -12.64
C ILE A 151 13.06 -5.99 -11.24
N ARG A 152 14.29 -6.18 -10.78
CA ARG A 152 14.71 -5.68 -9.48
C ARG A 152 14.70 -4.15 -9.46
N GLU A 153 15.10 -3.53 -10.56
CA GLU A 153 15.08 -2.08 -10.67
C GLU A 153 13.65 -1.52 -10.63
N ILE A 154 12.69 -2.25 -11.20
CA ILE A 154 11.27 -1.86 -11.09
C ILE A 154 10.86 -1.77 -9.62
N THR A 155 11.13 -2.80 -8.84
CA THR A 155 10.74 -2.83 -7.43
C THR A 155 11.50 -1.81 -6.59
N GLU A 156 12.78 -1.61 -6.86
CA GLU A 156 13.59 -0.62 -6.14
C GLU A 156 13.11 0.81 -6.40
N LEU A 157 12.85 1.15 -7.65
CA LEU A 157 12.37 2.49 -8.01
C LEU A 157 10.95 2.73 -7.52
N ALA A 158 10.10 1.71 -7.54
CA ALA A 158 8.75 1.81 -6.98
C ALA A 158 8.80 2.06 -5.47
N ALA A 159 9.65 1.35 -4.75
CA ALA A 159 9.83 1.54 -3.31
C ALA A 159 10.37 2.93 -3.00
N GLU A 160 11.30 3.44 -3.80
CA GLU A 160 11.82 4.80 -3.64
C GLU A 160 10.74 5.84 -3.86
N ALA A 161 9.94 5.69 -4.92
CA ALA A 161 8.81 6.59 -5.18
C ALA A 161 7.81 6.56 -4.02
N ARG A 162 7.56 5.39 -3.45
CA ARG A 162 6.69 5.25 -2.27
C ARG A 162 7.27 5.97 -1.05
N ARG A 163 8.56 5.85 -0.80
CA ARG A 163 9.21 6.56 0.32
C ARG A 163 9.12 8.06 0.16
N GLN A 164 9.25 8.56 -1.07
CA GLN A 164 9.07 9.99 -1.36
C GLN A 164 7.63 10.42 -1.09
N ASP A 165 6.65 9.59 -1.44
CA ASP A 165 5.24 9.86 -1.16
C ASP A 165 4.97 9.88 0.34
N THR A 166 5.57 8.98 1.10
CA THR A 166 5.48 8.96 2.56
C THR A 166 6.01 10.25 3.17
N ALA A 167 7.19 10.69 2.73
CA ALA A 167 7.80 11.92 3.21
C ALA A 167 6.94 13.14 2.89
N ALA A 168 6.39 13.21 1.67
CA ALA A 168 5.52 14.32 1.26
C ALA A 168 4.23 14.36 2.08
N THR A 169 3.62 13.19 2.37
CA THR A 169 2.41 13.10 3.17
C THR A 169 2.67 13.49 4.63
N SER A 170 3.80 13.04 5.19
CA SER A 170 4.18 13.38 6.58
C SER A 170 4.51 14.86 6.76
N ALA A 171 4.98 15.53 5.71
CA ALA A 171 5.32 16.96 5.77
C ALA A 171 4.09 17.87 5.63
N ALA A 172 2.98 17.31 5.18
CA ALA A 172 1.75 18.10 4.94
C ALA A 172 0.92 18.36 6.22
#